data_1a6b78710aee7528b77c859372d49f16
#
_entry.id   1a6b78710aee7528b77c859372d49f16
#
_cell.length_a   1.000
_cell.length_b   1.000
_cell.length_c   1.000
_cell.angle_alpha   90.00
_cell.angle_beta   90.00
_cell.angle_gamma   90.00
#
_symmetry.space_group_name_H-M   'P 1'
#
loop_
_entity.id
_entity.type
_entity.pdbx_description
1 polymer ?
#
loop_
_entity_poly.entity_id
_entity_poly.type
_entity_poly.pdbx_seq_one_letter_code
_entity_poly.pdbx_strand_id
1 'polypeptide(L)'
;MSGRLGNDLMRTNLATVLDPNRRSNDAGEFDAALRRRIVGQDAAVEKVVEIYQMFLAGLNAPGRPVGNLLFLGPTGSGKTRVVEAMAEALFGDARACIKIDCAEFQHSHEIAKLIGSPPGYLGHRETHPLLTQEALNQWYTEKLKLSILLFDEIEKASDSLWQLLLGILDKATLTLGDNRRVDLSQCIIILTSNLGAGEMTNLVDGGFGFAPKAVEVNESFDDKIQRTAVDAARRKFTPEFMNRIDKTVVFKTLRDEHLSQILDIELGMVQQRVLMAAGTSQFVFNCTTAVKEYLLKEGTDPRYGARHLKRAIERNLVFPLANLVATGQVKLGDFVRVDMASENKMIFVKEAENSMAPVMLERYGAAAAAPPGARAARTAVNSRRTDFGAPSPGVAESK
;
A
#
# COMPACT_ATOMS: atom_id res chain seq x y z
N MET A 1 -57.99 33.32 -41.75
CA MET A 1 -56.59 33.16 -41.97
C MET A 1 -55.90 33.11 -40.61
N SER A 2 -55.72 31.90 -40.16
CA SER A 2 -55.22 31.59 -38.80
C SER A 2 -53.73 31.33 -38.86
N GLY A 3 -52.97 32.19 -38.26
CA GLY A 3 -51.52 32.05 -38.10
C GLY A 3 -51.17 31.03 -37.04
N ARG A 4 -50.57 29.94 -37.44
CA ARG A 4 -49.82 29.05 -36.54
C ARG A 4 -48.56 29.78 -36.11
N LEU A 5 -48.53 30.31 -34.91
CA LEU A 5 -47.27 30.70 -34.25
C LEU A 5 -46.82 29.51 -33.43
N GLY A 6 -45.62 29.13 -33.75
CA GLY A 6 -44.98 27.91 -33.33
C GLY A 6 -44.78 27.78 -31.83
N ASN A 7 -44.97 26.56 -31.43
CA ASN A 7 -44.49 25.99 -30.18
C ASN A 7 -42.96 25.84 -30.26
N ASP A 8 -42.22 26.94 -30.15
CA ASP A 8 -40.77 26.91 -30.03
C ASP A 8 -40.40 26.92 -28.54
N LEU A 9 -40.30 25.68 -28.01
CA LEU A 9 -39.13 25.26 -27.31
C LEU A 9 -38.72 26.13 -26.09
N MET A 10 -39.44 25.99 -25.03
CA MET A 10 -38.77 25.96 -23.73
C MET A 10 -38.03 24.64 -23.58
N ARG A 11 -36.87 24.48 -24.21
CA ARG A 11 -35.82 23.62 -23.72
C ARG A 11 -35.26 24.30 -22.45
N THR A 12 -35.94 24.07 -21.34
CA THR A 12 -35.32 24.28 -20.04
C THR A 12 -34.09 23.36 -20.00
N ASN A 13 -32.94 23.92 -20.29
CA ASN A 13 -31.68 23.32 -19.87
C ASN A 13 -31.78 23.21 -18.35
N LEU A 14 -32.21 22.07 -17.86
CA LEU A 14 -32.15 21.70 -16.47
C LEU A 14 -30.65 21.63 -16.15
N ALA A 15 -30.07 22.73 -15.69
CA ALA A 15 -28.71 22.76 -15.22
C ALA A 15 -28.63 21.76 -14.07
N THR A 16 -27.92 20.66 -14.31
CA THR A 16 -27.68 19.64 -13.29
C THR A 16 -26.48 20.10 -12.47
N VAL A 17 -26.66 20.24 -11.17
CA VAL A 17 -25.55 20.52 -10.25
C VAL A 17 -24.70 19.26 -10.17
N LEU A 18 -23.43 19.38 -10.53
CA LEU A 18 -22.46 18.29 -10.47
C LEU A 18 -21.79 18.27 -9.09
N ASP A 19 -21.53 17.07 -8.59
CA ASP A 19 -20.75 16.86 -7.35
C ASP A 19 -19.30 16.56 -7.70
N PRO A 20 -18.36 17.50 -7.45
CA PRO A 20 -16.93 17.32 -7.74
C PRO A 20 -16.26 16.34 -6.79
N ASN A 21 -16.90 15.97 -5.67
CA ASN A 21 -16.34 15.05 -4.68
C ASN A 21 -16.70 13.58 -4.95
N ARG A 22 -17.54 13.34 -5.96
CA ARG A 22 -17.93 11.98 -6.33
C ARG A 22 -16.74 11.22 -6.91
N ARG A 23 -16.45 10.06 -6.33
CA ARG A 23 -15.40 9.15 -6.80
C ARG A 23 -15.91 8.23 -7.91
N SER A 24 -15.04 7.87 -8.84
CA SER A 24 -15.28 6.79 -9.80
C SER A 24 -15.36 5.44 -9.07
N ASN A 25 -15.94 4.43 -9.70
CA ASN A 25 -16.03 3.09 -9.10
C ASN A 25 -14.63 2.54 -8.79
N ASP A 26 -13.69 2.64 -9.74
CA ASP A 26 -12.31 2.15 -9.57
C ASP A 26 -11.59 2.88 -8.43
N ALA A 27 -11.75 4.20 -8.32
CA ALA A 27 -11.18 4.97 -7.21
C ALA A 27 -11.85 4.64 -5.87
N GLY A 28 -13.16 4.34 -5.87
CA GLY A 28 -13.88 3.88 -4.69
C GLY A 28 -13.45 2.49 -4.21
N GLU A 29 -13.23 1.55 -5.14
CA GLU A 29 -12.70 0.22 -4.82
C GLU A 29 -11.25 0.32 -4.28
N PHE A 30 -10.44 1.19 -4.87
CA PHE A 30 -9.08 1.46 -4.42
C PHE A 30 -9.07 2.07 -3.01
N ASP A 31 -9.90 3.09 -2.72
CA ASP A 31 -10.05 3.67 -1.38
C ASP A 31 -10.45 2.60 -0.35
N ALA A 32 -11.47 1.79 -0.65
CA ALA A 32 -11.92 0.73 0.23
C ALA A 32 -10.84 -0.35 0.46
N ALA A 33 -10.03 -0.65 -0.57
CA ALA A 33 -8.92 -1.59 -0.45
C ALA A 33 -7.80 -1.05 0.44
N LEU A 34 -7.48 0.24 0.34
CA LEU A 34 -6.48 0.90 1.20
C LEU A 34 -6.95 0.97 2.65
N ARG A 35 -8.20 1.41 2.91
CA ARG A 35 -8.76 1.53 4.28
C ARG A 35 -8.83 0.20 5.02
N ARG A 36 -8.94 -0.92 4.32
CA ARG A 36 -8.85 -2.26 4.93
C ARG A 36 -7.44 -2.64 5.40
N ARG A 37 -6.40 -1.97 4.91
CA ARG A 37 -4.98 -2.29 5.15
C ARG A 37 -4.24 -1.24 5.95
N ILE A 38 -4.75 -0.01 5.94
CA ILE A 38 -4.12 1.16 6.55
C ILE A 38 -5.01 1.66 7.68
N VAL A 39 -4.41 1.81 8.84
CA VAL A 39 -5.08 2.23 10.07
C VAL A 39 -4.49 3.56 10.53
N GLY A 40 -5.36 4.51 10.90
CA GLY A 40 -4.99 5.77 11.54
C GLY A 40 -4.27 6.79 10.64
N GLN A 41 -4.29 6.59 9.30
CA GLN A 41 -3.63 7.46 8.34
C GLN A 41 -4.58 7.87 7.19
N ASP A 42 -5.80 8.27 7.54
CA ASP A 42 -6.85 8.62 6.58
C ASP A 42 -6.44 9.70 5.59
N ALA A 43 -5.72 10.72 6.07
CA ALA A 43 -5.20 11.79 5.21
C ALA A 43 -4.26 11.28 4.11
N ALA A 44 -3.44 10.26 4.42
CA ALA A 44 -2.56 9.64 3.43
C ALA A 44 -3.36 8.87 2.38
N VAL A 45 -4.35 8.08 2.81
CA VAL A 45 -5.24 7.34 1.92
C VAL A 45 -5.99 8.30 0.99
N GLU A 46 -6.55 9.38 1.53
CA GLU A 46 -7.29 10.36 0.75
C GLU A 46 -6.42 11.00 -0.35
N LYS A 47 -5.21 11.45 -0.02
CA LYS A 47 -4.32 12.10 -1.01
C LYS A 47 -3.84 11.15 -2.09
N VAL A 48 -3.62 9.89 -1.76
CA VAL A 48 -3.27 8.85 -2.73
C VAL A 48 -4.44 8.56 -3.67
N VAL A 49 -5.66 8.46 -3.13
CA VAL A 49 -6.87 8.23 -3.93
C VAL A 49 -7.18 9.42 -4.84
N GLU A 50 -6.98 10.67 -4.37
CA GLU A 50 -7.09 11.88 -5.21
C GLU A 50 -6.18 11.81 -6.45
N ILE A 51 -4.90 11.44 -6.27
CA ILE A 51 -3.94 11.31 -7.37
C ILE A 51 -4.35 10.18 -8.33
N TYR A 52 -4.79 9.05 -7.79
CA TYR A 52 -5.26 7.94 -8.62
C TYR A 52 -6.51 8.32 -9.43
N GLN A 53 -7.43 9.06 -8.84
CA GLN A 53 -8.61 9.57 -9.53
C GLN A 53 -8.23 10.54 -10.67
N MET A 54 -7.26 11.44 -10.45
CA MET A 54 -6.74 12.32 -11.49
C MET A 54 -6.12 11.53 -12.66
N PHE A 55 -5.36 10.48 -12.33
CA PHE A 55 -4.78 9.57 -13.32
C PHE A 55 -5.87 8.89 -14.16
N LEU A 56 -6.90 8.31 -13.53
CA LEU A 56 -8.02 7.68 -14.23
C LEU A 56 -8.79 8.64 -15.14
N ALA A 57 -8.87 9.90 -14.74
CA ALA A 57 -9.52 10.95 -15.55
C ALA A 57 -8.64 11.43 -16.73
N GLY A 58 -7.36 11.05 -16.81
CA GLY A 58 -6.43 11.51 -17.82
C GLY A 58 -6.09 13.01 -17.73
N LEU A 59 -6.26 13.62 -16.53
CA LEU A 59 -6.06 15.06 -16.30
C LEU A 59 -4.68 15.39 -15.70
N ASN A 60 -3.73 14.46 -15.81
CA ASN A 60 -2.36 14.68 -15.36
C ASN A 60 -1.65 15.75 -16.21
N ALA A 61 -0.79 16.53 -15.57
CA ALA A 61 0.02 17.51 -16.28
C ALA A 61 0.98 16.79 -17.28
N PRO A 62 1.00 17.16 -18.55
CA PRO A 62 1.89 16.53 -19.52
C PRO A 62 3.35 16.77 -19.18
N GLY A 63 4.19 15.76 -19.36
CA GLY A 63 5.63 15.84 -19.12
C GLY A 63 6.03 15.89 -17.63
N ARG A 64 5.11 15.57 -16.71
CA ARG A 64 5.38 15.40 -15.29
C ARG A 64 4.94 14.02 -14.83
N PRO A 65 5.47 13.51 -13.70
CA PRO A 65 4.93 12.30 -13.07
C PRO A 65 3.44 12.46 -12.75
N VAL A 66 2.72 11.34 -12.62
CA VAL A 66 1.30 11.30 -12.22
C VAL A 66 1.07 12.07 -10.92
N GLY A 67 1.99 11.95 -9.99
CA GLY A 67 1.98 12.72 -8.76
C GLY A 67 3.26 12.50 -7.93
N ASN A 68 3.69 13.58 -7.28
CA ASN A 68 4.86 13.62 -6.39
C ASN A 68 4.39 13.84 -4.96
N LEU A 69 4.52 12.82 -4.12
CA LEU A 69 4.08 12.81 -2.74
C LEU A 69 5.27 12.83 -1.77
N LEU A 70 5.20 13.66 -0.75
CA LEU A 70 6.15 13.64 0.37
C LEU A 70 5.44 13.19 1.65
N PHE A 71 5.86 12.04 2.19
CA PHE A 71 5.36 11.48 3.43
C PHE A 71 6.31 11.81 4.58
N LEU A 72 5.84 12.62 5.52
CA LEU A 72 6.58 13.04 6.70
C LEU A 72 6.02 12.34 7.94
N GLY A 73 6.88 12.01 8.91
CA GLY A 73 6.40 11.49 10.18
C GLY A 73 7.36 10.50 10.85
N PRO A 74 7.05 10.07 12.07
CA PRO A 74 7.92 9.20 12.85
C PRO A 74 8.13 7.83 12.20
N THR A 75 9.21 7.18 12.59
CA THR A 75 9.49 5.80 12.20
C THR A 75 8.36 4.88 12.70
N GLY A 76 7.94 3.93 11.87
CA GLY A 76 6.88 2.99 12.25
C GLY A 76 5.45 3.53 12.18
N SER A 77 5.23 4.78 11.69
CA SER A 77 3.90 5.35 11.48
C SER A 77 3.13 4.80 10.27
N GLY A 78 3.76 3.96 9.46
CA GLY A 78 3.10 3.29 8.32
C GLY A 78 3.37 3.92 6.95
N LYS A 79 4.33 4.86 6.80
CA LYS A 79 4.66 5.51 5.52
C LYS A 79 4.91 4.51 4.38
N THR A 80 5.84 3.57 4.57
CA THR A 80 6.17 2.53 3.60
C THR A 80 5.00 1.55 3.41
N ARG A 81 4.21 1.29 4.48
CA ARG A 81 3.03 0.39 4.40
C ARG A 81 1.94 0.92 3.47
N VAL A 82 1.73 2.24 3.41
CA VAL A 82 0.79 2.84 2.45
C VAL A 82 1.21 2.51 1.03
N VAL A 83 2.51 2.60 0.70
CA VAL A 83 3.03 2.29 -0.65
C VAL A 83 2.85 0.80 -0.98
N GLU A 84 3.16 -0.10 -0.04
CA GLU A 84 2.93 -1.53 -0.19
C GLU A 84 1.44 -1.85 -0.38
N ALA A 85 0.56 -1.18 0.37
CA ALA A 85 -0.88 -1.35 0.24
C ALA A 85 -1.43 -0.83 -1.09
N MET A 86 -0.87 0.27 -1.62
CA MET A 86 -1.17 0.76 -2.97
C MET A 86 -0.78 -0.29 -4.03
N ALA A 87 0.44 -0.81 -3.96
CA ALA A 87 0.92 -1.84 -4.88
C ALA A 87 0.04 -3.09 -4.84
N GLU A 88 -0.28 -3.56 -3.64
CA GLU A 88 -1.17 -4.71 -3.44
C GLU A 88 -2.59 -4.47 -3.95
N ALA A 89 -3.15 -3.27 -3.75
CA ALA A 89 -4.49 -2.93 -4.19
C ALA A 89 -4.60 -2.79 -5.72
N LEU A 90 -3.58 -2.24 -6.37
CA LEU A 90 -3.58 -1.97 -7.82
C LEU A 90 -3.10 -3.16 -8.65
N PHE A 91 -2.11 -3.90 -8.16
CA PHE A 91 -1.42 -4.95 -8.93
C PHE A 91 -1.56 -6.35 -8.32
N GLY A 92 -2.10 -6.46 -7.10
CA GLY A 92 -2.25 -7.75 -6.40
C GLY A 92 -0.99 -8.23 -5.69
N ASP A 93 0.11 -7.49 -5.72
CA ASP A 93 1.38 -7.83 -5.06
C ASP A 93 1.96 -6.60 -4.37
N ALA A 94 2.23 -6.69 -3.07
CA ALA A 94 2.85 -5.61 -2.29
C ALA A 94 4.26 -5.22 -2.78
N ARG A 95 4.91 -6.09 -3.57
CA ARG A 95 6.22 -5.86 -4.18
C ARG A 95 6.15 -5.12 -5.51
N ALA A 96 4.96 -4.83 -6.02
CA ALA A 96 4.74 -4.15 -7.29
C ALA A 96 5.07 -2.64 -7.19
N CYS A 97 6.20 -2.32 -6.58
CA CYS A 97 6.76 -0.97 -6.51
C CYS A 97 8.29 -1.04 -6.57
N ILE A 98 8.91 -0.03 -7.20
CA ILE A 98 10.36 0.12 -7.15
C ILE A 98 10.70 0.89 -5.88
N LYS A 99 11.39 0.22 -4.97
CA LYS A 99 11.82 0.81 -3.69
C LYS A 99 13.32 1.12 -3.73
N ILE A 100 13.65 2.37 -3.45
CA ILE A 100 15.02 2.90 -3.37
C ILE A 100 15.22 3.40 -1.94
N ASP A 101 16.13 2.75 -1.21
CA ASP A 101 16.58 3.21 0.11
C ASP A 101 17.64 4.30 -0.08
N CYS A 102 17.28 5.54 0.25
CA CYS A 102 18.19 6.68 0.08
C CYS A 102 19.39 6.64 1.03
N ALA A 103 19.36 5.80 2.07
CA ALA A 103 20.51 5.55 2.92
C ALA A 103 21.66 4.81 2.19
N GLU A 104 21.38 4.13 1.07
CA GLU A 104 22.40 3.52 0.22
C GLU A 104 23.05 4.51 -0.77
N PHE A 105 22.58 5.77 -0.80
CA PHE A 105 22.98 6.81 -1.74
C PHE A 105 23.52 8.06 -1.05
N GLN A 106 24.30 7.86 0.02
CA GLN A 106 24.90 8.96 0.80
C GLN A 106 26.10 9.59 0.09
N HIS A 107 26.72 8.87 -0.83
CA HIS A 107 27.88 9.35 -1.58
C HIS A 107 27.56 9.50 -3.06
N SER A 108 28.19 10.49 -3.70
CA SER A 108 27.91 10.85 -5.10
C SER A 108 28.18 9.72 -6.10
N HIS A 109 29.14 8.84 -5.85
CA HIS A 109 29.46 7.73 -6.74
C HIS A 109 28.40 6.62 -6.73
N GLU A 110 27.58 6.54 -5.69
CA GLU A 110 26.53 5.51 -5.55
C GLU A 110 25.36 5.72 -6.53
N ILE A 111 25.23 6.92 -7.08
CA ILE A 111 24.25 7.21 -8.15
C ILE A 111 24.38 6.26 -9.35
N ALA A 112 25.58 5.76 -9.62
CA ALA A 112 25.78 4.78 -10.67
C ALA A 112 24.92 3.52 -10.50
N LYS A 113 24.52 3.15 -9.28
CA LYS A 113 23.59 2.05 -9.03
C LYS A 113 22.19 2.34 -9.59
N LEU A 114 21.79 3.63 -9.61
CA LEU A 114 20.47 4.02 -10.13
C LEU A 114 20.44 4.15 -11.64
N ILE A 115 21.47 4.83 -12.21
CA ILE A 115 21.46 5.23 -13.61
C ILE A 115 22.45 4.45 -14.48
N GLY A 116 23.28 3.60 -13.89
CA GLY A 116 24.38 2.92 -14.56
C GLY A 116 25.62 3.80 -14.69
N SER A 117 26.75 3.19 -15.01
CA SER A 117 28.03 3.88 -15.28
C SER A 117 28.15 4.24 -16.76
N PRO A 118 28.70 5.41 -17.12
CA PRO A 118 28.97 5.75 -18.51
C PRO A 118 29.92 4.76 -19.19
N PRO A 119 29.80 4.56 -20.52
CA PRO A 119 30.75 3.74 -21.27
C PRO A 119 32.17 4.21 -21.10
N GLY A 120 33.11 3.26 -20.86
CA GLY A 120 34.52 3.55 -20.67
C GLY A 120 34.98 3.71 -19.21
N TYR A 121 34.06 3.81 -18.26
CA TYR A 121 34.42 3.79 -16.85
C TYR A 121 34.59 2.36 -16.33
N LEU A 122 35.49 2.17 -15.34
CA LEU A 122 35.66 0.91 -14.62
C LEU A 122 34.31 0.54 -13.97
N GLY A 123 33.83 -0.70 -14.20
CA GLY A 123 32.53 -1.16 -13.68
C GLY A 123 31.32 -0.95 -14.61
N HIS A 124 31.47 -0.33 -15.79
CA HIS A 124 30.36 -0.13 -16.72
C HIS A 124 29.62 -1.43 -17.09
N ARG A 125 30.31 -2.55 -17.24
CA ARG A 125 29.70 -3.84 -17.55
C ARG A 125 29.07 -4.55 -16.34
N GLU A 126 29.40 -4.13 -15.14
CA GLU A 126 28.99 -4.77 -13.89
C GLU A 126 27.83 -4.01 -13.21
N THR A 127 27.64 -2.74 -13.55
CA THR A 127 26.61 -1.89 -12.94
C THR A 127 25.36 -1.83 -13.80
N HIS A 128 24.37 -2.64 -13.45
CA HIS A 128 23.06 -2.57 -14.07
C HIS A 128 22.21 -1.48 -13.39
N PRO A 129 21.67 -0.49 -14.15
CA PRO A 129 20.85 0.56 -13.56
C PRO A 129 19.56 -0.01 -12.96
N LEU A 130 19.19 0.47 -11.77
CA LEU A 130 17.93 0.09 -11.10
C LEU A 130 16.71 0.73 -11.76
N LEU A 131 16.85 1.97 -12.23
CA LEU A 131 15.77 2.72 -12.88
C LEU A 131 15.84 2.57 -14.39
N THR A 132 15.33 1.48 -14.92
CA THR A 132 15.18 1.27 -16.37
C THR A 132 13.71 1.30 -16.77
N GLN A 133 13.43 1.51 -18.07
CA GLN A 133 12.06 1.49 -18.57
C GLN A 133 11.41 0.11 -18.38
N GLU A 134 12.21 -0.94 -18.53
CA GLU A 134 11.76 -2.32 -18.32
C GLU A 134 11.34 -2.56 -16.87
N ALA A 135 12.12 -2.04 -15.90
CA ALA A 135 11.80 -2.14 -14.48
C ALA A 135 10.51 -1.36 -14.13
N LEU A 136 10.33 -0.16 -14.71
CA LEU A 136 9.11 0.63 -14.53
C LEU A 136 7.89 -0.10 -15.10
N ASN A 137 8.02 -0.68 -16.28
CA ASN A 137 6.90 -1.31 -16.97
C ASN A 137 6.61 -2.74 -16.48
N GLN A 138 7.40 -3.28 -15.56
CA GLN A 138 7.31 -4.68 -15.10
C GLN A 138 5.90 -5.07 -14.63
N TRP A 139 5.20 -4.14 -13.99
CA TRP A 139 3.89 -4.37 -13.40
C TRP A 139 2.73 -3.79 -14.22
N TYR A 140 3.01 -3.32 -15.45
CA TYR A 140 1.96 -2.83 -16.33
C TYR A 140 1.00 -3.94 -16.71
N THR A 141 -0.27 -3.61 -16.75
CA THR A 141 -1.34 -4.46 -17.24
C THR A 141 -1.99 -3.81 -18.47
N GLU A 142 -2.81 -4.56 -19.20
CA GLU A 142 -3.57 -3.99 -20.33
C GLU A 142 -4.46 -2.81 -19.91
N LYS A 143 -4.97 -2.84 -18.66
CA LYS A 143 -5.88 -1.82 -18.13
C LYS A 143 -5.18 -0.70 -17.39
N LEU A 144 -4.02 -0.96 -16.80
CA LEU A 144 -3.33 -0.03 -15.92
C LEU A 144 -1.84 0.04 -16.28
N LYS A 145 -1.46 1.17 -16.88
CA LYS A 145 -0.06 1.51 -17.17
C LYS A 145 0.39 2.55 -16.14
N LEU A 146 0.69 2.09 -14.96
CA LEU A 146 1.09 2.92 -13.84
C LEU A 146 2.24 2.23 -13.09
N SER A 147 3.23 2.99 -12.64
CA SER A 147 4.31 2.51 -11.79
C SER A 147 4.32 3.24 -10.46
N ILE A 148 4.73 2.56 -9.42
CA ILE A 148 4.94 3.16 -8.10
C ILE A 148 6.43 3.17 -7.81
N LEU A 149 6.97 4.34 -7.52
CA LEU A 149 8.37 4.56 -7.21
C LEU A 149 8.48 5.17 -5.81
N LEU A 150 9.18 4.48 -4.91
CA LEU A 150 9.39 4.89 -3.53
C LEU A 150 10.85 5.22 -3.28
N PHE A 151 11.12 6.46 -2.86
CA PHE A 151 12.38 6.89 -2.27
C PHE A 151 12.22 6.94 -0.75
N ASP A 152 12.79 5.97 -0.06
CA ASP A 152 12.67 5.84 1.39
C ASP A 152 13.81 6.60 2.09
N GLU A 153 13.51 7.34 3.16
CA GLU A 153 14.47 8.13 3.97
C GLU A 153 15.26 9.17 3.15
N ILE A 154 14.54 9.97 2.35
CA ILE A 154 15.14 10.93 1.41
C ILE A 154 16.08 11.95 2.05
N GLU A 155 15.92 12.25 3.34
CA GLU A 155 16.81 13.14 4.09
C GLU A 155 18.26 12.67 4.19
N LYS A 156 18.51 11.37 3.92
CA LYS A 156 19.84 10.75 3.94
C LYS A 156 20.57 10.81 2.60
N ALA A 157 19.86 11.19 1.54
CA ALA A 157 20.38 11.23 0.19
C ALA A 157 21.54 12.23 0.02
N SER A 158 22.48 11.90 -0.85
CA SER A 158 23.55 12.82 -1.29
C SER A 158 23.00 13.94 -2.18
N ASP A 159 23.76 15.03 -2.29
CA ASP A 159 23.40 16.15 -3.17
C ASP A 159 23.24 15.72 -4.63
N SER A 160 23.99 14.72 -5.07
CA SER A 160 23.89 14.19 -6.42
C SER A 160 22.55 13.50 -6.67
N LEU A 161 22.03 12.75 -5.68
CA LEU A 161 20.68 12.15 -5.78
C LEU A 161 19.61 13.24 -5.77
N TRP A 162 19.79 14.31 -4.98
CA TRP A 162 18.89 15.47 -4.96
C TRP A 162 18.79 16.13 -6.34
N GLN A 163 19.91 16.39 -7.00
CA GLN A 163 19.93 16.98 -8.35
C GLN A 163 19.24 16.09 -9.37
N LEU A 164 19.45 14.77 -9.28
CA LEU A 164 18.76 13.81 -10.15
C LEU A 164 17.25 13.85 -9.94
N LEU A 165 16.80 13.85 -8.70
CA LEU A 165 15.38 13.90 -8.34
C LEU A 165 14.70 15.19 -8.81
N LEU A 166 15.37 16.34 -8.74
CA LEU A 166 14.81 17.59 -9.27
C LEU A 166 14.43 17.45 -10.75
N GLY A 167 15.28 16.79 -11.54
CA GLY A 167 14.99 16.52 -12.96
C GLY A 167 13.81 15.56 -13.17
N ILE A 168 13.76 14.49 -12.37
CA ILE A 168 12.70 13.48 -12.45
C ILE A 168 11.34 14.07 -12.05
N LEU A 169 11.28 14.78 -10.91
CA LEU A 169 10.03 15.33 -10.37
C LEU A 169 9.43 16.43 -11.27
N ASP A 170 10.27 17.13 -12.02
CA ASP A 170 9.84 18.25 -12.87
C ASP A 170 9.47 17.82 -14.29
N LYS A 171 10.29 16.95 -14.88
CA LYS A 171 10.22 16.59 -16.32
C LYS A 171 9.84 15.13 -16.58
N ALA A 172 9.62 14.33 -15.54
CA ALA A 172 9.36 12.90 -15.66
C ALA A 172 10.37 12.15 -16.55
N THR A 173 11.61 12.63 -16.64
CA THR A 173 12.63 12.06 -17.53
C THR A 173 13.92 11.84 -16.79
N LEU A 174 14.50 10.66 -16.98
CA LEU A 174 15.80 10.27 -16.45
C LEU A 174 16.70 9.85 -17.62
N THR A 175 17.93 10.39 -17.66
CA THR A 175 18.95 9.95 -18.61
C THR A 175 19.90 8.98 -17.89
N LEU A 176 20.01 7.77 -18.40
CA LEU A 176 20.91 6.74 -17.89
C LEU A 176 22.37 7.04 -18.29
N GLY A 177 23.32 6.36 -17.63
CA GLY A 177 24.76 6.50 -17.94
C GLY A 177 25.13 6.13 -19.39
N ASP A 178 24.33 5.31 -20.05
CA ASP A 178 24.48 4.94 -21.48
C ASP A 178 23.71 5.85 -22.46
N ASN A 179 23.24 7.01 -21.99
CA ASN A 179 22.43 8.00 -22.71
C ASN A 179 21.01 7.55 -23.09
N ARG A 180 20.54 6.37 -22.68
CA ARG A 180 19.12 6.02 -22.83
C ARG A 180 18.27 6.91 -21.94
N ARG A 181 17.08 7.26 -22.42
CA ARG A 181 16.10 8.04 -21.65
C ARG A 181 15.02 7.12 -21.12
N VAL A 182 14.67 7.33 -19.85
CA VAL A 182 13.59 6.64 -19.17
C VAL A 182 12.46 7.66 -18.94
N ASP A 183 11.24 7.28 -19.32
CA ASP A 183 10.04 8.08 -19.14
C ASP A 183 9.33 7.65 -17.85
N LEU A 184 9.17 8.60 -16.92
CA LEU A 184 8.48 8.44 -15.63
C LEU A 184 7.11 9.16 -15.60
N SER A 185 6.58 9.56 -16.76
CA SER A 185 5.28 10.26 -16.85
C SER A 185 4.11 9.42 -16.34
N GLN A 186 4.25 8.08 -16.32
CA GLN A 186 3.27 7.14 -15.77
C GLN A 186 3.63 6.66 -14.37
N CYS A 187 4.40 7.45 -13.60
CA CYS A 187 4.83 7.08 -12.26
C CYS A 187 4.14 7.93 -11.19
N ILE A 188 3.72 7.28 -10.11
CA ILE A 188 3.48 7.95 -8.82
C ILE A 188 4.79 7.86 -8.04
N ILE A 189 5.36 9.02 -7.72
CA ILE A 189 6.62 9.12 -6.98
C ILE A 189 6.30 9.47 -5.53
N ILE A 190 6.75 8.64 -4.61
CA ILE A 190 6.56 8.81 -3.19
C ILE A 190 7.93 8.92 -2.53
N LEU A 191 8.12 9.99 -1.76
CA LEU A 191 9.31 10.21 -0.98
C LEU A 191 8.92 10.13 0.49
N THR A 192 9.66 9.37 1.29
CA THR A 192 9.42 9.31 2.75
C THR A 192 10.54 10.01 3.50
N SER A 193 10.19 10.61 4.63
CA SER A 193 11.16 11.23 5.52
C SER A 193 10.73 11.12 6.98
N ASN A 194 11.73 11.01 7.86
CA ASN A 194 11.54 11.02 9.31
C ASN A 194 11.79 12.42 9.93
N LEU A 195 11.95 13.44 9.11
CA LEU A 195 12.15 14.82 9.58
C LEU A 195 10.98 15.29 10.45
N GLY A 196 11.30 16.03 11.49
CA GLY A 196 10.31 16.51 12.47
C GLY A 196 9.80 15.45 13.44
N ALA A 197 10.18 14.18 13.31
CA ALA A 197 9.71 13.10 14.18
C ALA A 197 9.97 13.37 15.67
N GLY A 198 11.16 13.82 16.02
CA GLY A 198 11.51 14.16 17.41
C GLY A 198 10.70 15.34 17.96
N GLU A 199 10.50 16.38 17.15
CA GLU A 199 9.68 17.54 17.51
C GLU A 199 8.20 17.15 17.66
N MET A 200 7.69 16.30 16.79
CA MET A 200 6.33 15.76 16.86
C MET A 200 6.13 14.89 18.11
N THR A 201 7.07 14.01 18.43
CA THR A 201 7.01 13.17 19.64
C THR A 201 7.04 14.02 20.90
N ASN A 202 7.89 15.02 20.98
CA ASN A 202 7.95 15.95 22.11
C ASN A 202 6.64 16.74 22.30
N LEU A 203 5.93 17.07 21.21
CA LEU A 203 4.61 17.69 21.30
C LEU A 203 3.56 16.72 21.83
N VAL A 204 3.59 15.46 21.43
CA VAL A 204 2.66 14.42 21.90
C VAL A 204 2.90 14.06 23.37
N ASP A 205 4.17 13.95 23.78
CA ASP A 205 4.55 13.62 25.16
C ASP A 205 4.39 14.78 26.16
N GLY A 206 3.91 15.96 25.73
CA GLY A 206 3.53 17.06 26.60
C GLY A 206 4.63 18.06 26.94
N GLY A 207 5.77 18.04 26.25
CA GLY A 207 6.86 19.02 26.47
C GLY A 207 7.55 18.88 27.85
N PHE A 208 8.77 19.37 27.97
CA PHE A 208 9.53 19.40 29.23
C PHE A 208 8.76 20.18 30.32
N GLY A 209 7.93 19.49 31.12
CA GLY A 209 7.22 20.09 32.25
C GLY A 209 6.48 19.04 33.06
N PHE A 210 6.75 19.01 34.38
CA PHE A 210 6.26 18.12 35.41
C PHE A 210 4.72 18.07 35.56
N ALA A 211 4.01 17.48 34.62
CA ALA A 211 2.67 16.87 34.86
C ALA A 211 2.23 16.11 33.60
N PRO A 212 1.72 14.87 33.69
CA PRO A 212 1.01 14.24 32.59
C PRO A 212 -0.38 14.90 32.49
N LYS A 213 -0.48 16.01 31.76
CA LYS A 213 -1.77 16.46 31.27
C LYS A 213 -2.13 15.54 30.11
N ALA A 214 -3.22 14.80 30.26
CA ALA A 214 -3.91 14.23 29.13
C ALA A 214 -4.17 15.38 28.15
N VAL A 215 -3.38 15.46 27.08
CA VAL A 215 -3.56 16.47 26.05
C VAL A 215 -4.82 16.07 25.33
N GLU A 216 -5.89 16.81 25.55
CA GLU A 216 -7.08 16.70 24.71
C GLU A 216 -6.65 16.94 23.28
N VAL A 217 -6.76 15.89 22.46
CA VAL A 217 -6.38 15.93 21.05
C VAL A 217 -7.49 16.67 20.30
N ASN A 218 -7.35 17.99 20.25
CA ASN A 218 -8.23 18.87 19.50
C ASN A 218 -7.64 19.07 18.07
N GLU A 219 -8.47 19.42 17.10
CA GLU A 219 -8.06 19.77 15.73
C GLU A 219 -6.86 20.73 15.70
N SER A 220 -6.80 21.67 16.64
CA SER A 220 -5.68 22.62 16.80
C SER A 220 -4.34 21.95 17.15
N PHE A 221 -4.36 20.74 17.72
CA PHE A 221 -3.14 20.00 18.07
C PHE A 221 -2.59 19.24 16.86
N ASP A 222 -3.46 18.60 16.10
CA ASP A 222 -3.09 17.95 14.82
C ASP A 222 -2.50 18.98 13.83
N ASP A 223 -3.06 20.18 13.77
CA ASP A 223 -2.52 21.27 12.96
C ASP A 223 -1.11 21.70 13.40
N LYS A 224 -0.83 21.72 14.70
CA LYS A 224 0.52 22.02 15.22
C LYS A 224 1.52 20.96 14.81
N ILE A 225 1.16 19.68 14.94
CA ILE A 225 1.99 18.55 14.51
C ILE A 225 2.28 18.68 13.01
N GLN A 226 1.27 18.95 12.21
CA GLN A 226 1.40 19.10 10.76
C GLN A 226 2.34 20.26 10.40
N ARG A 227 2.17 21.43 11.01
CA ARG A 227 3.03 22.60 10.78
C ARG A 227 4.47 22.30 11.18
N THR A 228 4.70 21.70 12.35
CA THR A 228 6.03 21.36 12.84
C THR A 228 6.77 20.41 11.88
N ALA A 229 6.10 19.39 11.37
CA ALA A 229 6.68 18.46 10.41
C ALA A 229 7.03 19.14 9.08
N VAL A 230 6.12 19.96 8.55
CA VAL A 230 6.32 20.71 7.31
C VAL A 230 7.45 21.73 7.46
N ASP A 231 7.53 22.42 8.59
CA ASP A 231 8.61 23.39 8.87
C ASP A 231 9.97 22.69 9.02
N ALA A 232 10.01 21.52 9.64
CA ALA A 232 11.23 20.69 9.69
C ALA A 232 11.67 20.27 8.27
N ALA A 233 10.75 19.87 7.42
CA ALA A 233 11.04 19.56 6.02
C ALA A 233 11.55 20.78 5.26
N ARG A 234 10.93 21.95 5.41
CA ARG A 234 11.35 23.21 4.76
C ARG A 234 12.73 23.70 5.22
N ARG A 235 13.14 23.39 6.44
CA ARG A 235 14.50 23.69 6.92
C ARG A 235 15.57 22.81 6.28
N LYS A 236 15.23 21.58 5.95
CA LYS A 236 16.16 20.60 5.36
C LYS A 236 16.16 20.64 3.84
N PHE A 237 15.00 20.75 3.23
CA PHE A 237 14.83 20.70 1.78
C PHE A 237 14.81 22.07 1.16
N THR A 238 15.42 22.21 -0.01
CA THR A 238 15.43 23.49 -0.72
C THR A 238 14.02 23.88 -1.15
N PRO A 239 13.70 25.19 -1.24
CA PRO A 239 12.41 25.64 -1.78
C PRO A 239 12.13 25.10 -3.18
N GLU A 240 13.18 24.95 -3.99
CA GLU A 240 13.09 24.37 -5.33
C GLU A 240 12.56 22.94 -5.32
N PHE A 241 13.05 22.11 -4.40
CA PHE A 241 12.55 20.74 -4.22
C PHE A 241 11.10 20.72 -3.72
N MET A 242 10.80 21.51 -2.67
CA MET A 242 9.45 21.57 -2.10
C MET A 242 8.39 22.00 -3.12
N ASN A 243 8.74 22.88 -4.06
CA ASN A 243 7.83 23.35 -5.12
C ASN A 243 7.52 22.26 -6.17
N ARG A 244 8.26 21.16 -6.21
CA ARG A 244 8.00 20.03 -7.11
C ARG A 244 7.18 18.91 -6.46
N ILE A 245 6.87 19.06 -5.17
CA ILE A 245 6.01 18.14 -4.42
C ILE A 245 4.55 18.60 -4.59
N ASP A 246 3.71 17.73 -5.12
CA ASP A 246 2.29 18.03 -5.33
C ASP A 246 1.51 17.96 -4.01
N LYS A 247 1.83 16.99 -3.16
CA LYS A 247 1.16 16.81 -1.86
C LYS A 247 2.17 16.42 -0.78
N THR A 248 2.13 17.14 0.34
CA THR A 248 2.84 16.76 1.56
C THR A 248 1.85 16.17 2.55
N VAL A 249 2.12 14.97 3.03
CA VAL A 249 1.27 14.23 3.97
C VAL A 249 2.03 13.97 5.25
N VAL A 250 1.47 14.39 6.37
CA VAL A 250 2.06 14.14 7.68
C VAL A 250 1.39 12.94 8.33
N PHE A 251 2.20 11.92 8.64
CA PHE A 251 1.78 10.71 9.30
C PHE A 251 1.74 10.92 10.82
N LYS A 252 0.60 10.62 11.42
CA LYS A 252 0.40 10.74 12.86
C LYS A 252 1.03 9.57 13.61
N THR A 253 1.37 9.79 14.86
CA THR A 253 1.75 8.70 15.78
C THR A 253 0.57 7.76 15.98
N LEU A 254 0.82 6.46 15.94
CA LEU A 254 -0.21 5.44 16.15
C LEU A 254 -0.58 5.37 17.63
N ARG A 255 -1.89 5.34 17.93
CA ARG A 255 -2.45 5.18 19.26
C ARG A 255 -2.70 3.69 19.54
N ASP A 256 -2.95 3.35 20.80
CA ASP A 256 -3.20 1.95 21.22
C ASP A 256 -4.37 1.31 20.46
N GLU A 257 -5.43 2.07 20.20
CA GLU A 257 -6.57 1.61 19.38
C GLU A 257 -6.14 1.24 17.96
N HIS A 258 -5.26 2.04 17.36
CA HIS A 258 -4.70 1.77 16.03
C HIS A 258 -3.79 0.53 16.06
N LEU A 259 -2.98 0.38 17.11
CA LEU A 259 -2.09 -0.78 17.28
C LEU A 259 -2.88 -2.08 17.43
N SER A 260 -4.03 -2.04 18.14
CA SER A 260 -4.92 -3.19 18.25
C SER A 260 -5.50 -3.61 16.89
N GLN A 261 -5.95 -2.66 16.09
CA GLN A 261 -6.45 -2.94 14.73
C GLN A 261 -5.33 -3.44 13.80
N ILE A 262 -4.12 -2.89 13.92
CA ILE A 262 -2.95 -3.34 13.16
C ILE A 262 -2.59 -4.77 13.58
N LEU A 263 -2.65 -5.11 14.86
CA LEU A 263 -2.44 -6.48 15.34
C LEU A 263 -3.40 -7.46 14.67
N ASP A 264 -4.69 -7.13 14.60
CA ASP A 264 -5.68 -7.99 13.97
C ASP A 264 -5.41 -8.18 12.45
N ILE A 265 -4.98 -7.13 11.77
CA ILE A 265 -4.57 -7.21 10.36
C ILE A 265 -3.34 -8.10 10.20
N GLU A 266 -2.31 -7.93 11.03
CA GLU A 266 -1.08 -8.74 10.98
C GLU A 266 -1.36 -10.21 11.31
N LEU A 267 -2.20 -10.51 12.30
CA LEU A 267 -2.65 -11.88 12.60
C LEU A 267 -3.40 -12.49 11.41
N GLY A 268 -4.25 -11.73 10.74
CA GLY A 268 -4.93 -12.14 9.51
C GLY A 268 -3.94 -12.47 8.39
N MET A 269 -2.87 -11.67 8.22
CA MET A 269 -1.81 -11.94 7.24
C MET A 269 -1.00 -13.22 7.60
N VAL A 270 -0.74 -13.45 8.89
CA VAL A 270 -0.13 -14.72 9.34
C VAL A 270 -1.04 -15.89 9.01
N GLN A 271 -2.35 -15.78 9.28
CA GLN A 271 -3.32 -16.82 8.92
C GLN A 271 -3.34 -17.11 7.41
N GLN A 272 -3.29 -16.06 6.57
CA GLN A 272 -3.21 -16.25 5.12
C GLN A 272 -1.91 -16.97 4.71
N ARG A 273 -0.76 -16.61 5.31
CA ARG A 273 0.52 -17.31 5.05
C ARG A 273 0.41 -18.80 5.38
N VAL A 274 -0.23 -19.16 6.49
CA VAL A 274 -0.46 -20.54 6.88
C VAL A 274 -1.35 -21.27 5.87
N LEU A 275 -2.40 -20.61 5.39
CA LEU A 275 -3.32 -21.21 4.41
C LEU A 275 -2.72 -21.32 2.99
N MET A 276 -1.75 -20.46 2.66
CA MET A 276 -1.03 -20.50 1.37
C MET A 276 0.20 -21.41 1.39
N ALA A 277 0.60 -21.92 2.57
CA ALA A 277 1.75 -22.80 2.66
C ALA A 277 1.53 -24.07 1.79
N ALA A 278 2.54 -24.39 1.00
CA ALA A 278 2.50 -25.60 0.16
C ALA A 278 2.55 -26.86 1.01
N GLY A 279 1.66 -27.81 0.75
CA GLY A 279 1.68 -29.14 1.37
C GLY A 279 0.55 -29.39 2.37
N THR A 280 0.78 -30.32 3.30
CA THR A 280 -0.21 -30.87 4.22
C THR A 280 -0.32 -30.14 5.56
N SER A 281 0.07 -28.86 5.60
CA SER A 281 0.23 -28.11 6.85
C SER A 281 -0.70 -26.88 6.96
N GLN A 282 -1.77 -26.85 6.17
CA GLN A 282 -2.77 -25.77 6.25
C GLN A 282 -3.67 -26.01 7.46
N PHE A 283 -3.70 -25.04 8.36
CA PHE A 283 -4.53 -25.07 9.58
C PHE A 283 -5.06 -23.67 9.91
N VAL A 284 -6.01 -23.60 10.82
CA VAL A 284 -6.52 -22.34 11.35
C VAL A 284 -6.07 -22.17 12.79
N PHE A 285 -5.65 -20.97 13.14
CA PHE A 285 -5.40 -20.63 14.53
C PHE A 285 -6.27 -19.45 14.97
N ASN A 286 -6.55 -19.38 16.28
CA ASN A 286 -7.22 -18.26 16.92
C ASN A 286 -6.45 -17.86 18.17
N CYS A 287 -6.20 -16.56 18.31
CA CYS A 287 -5.56 -15.98 19.48
C CYS A 287 -6.63 -15.46 20.45
N THR A 288 -6.53 -15.85 21.74
CA THR A 288 -7.39 -15.30 22.80
C THR A 288 -7.07 -13.82 23.04
N THR A 289 -7.97 -13.10 23.71
CA THR A 289 -7.77 -11.70 24.09
C THR A 289 -6.51 -11.51 24.93
N ALA A 290 -6.22 -12.44 25.85
CA ALA A 290 -5.01 -12.41 26.66
C ALA A 290 -3.72 -12.47 25.82
N VAL A 291 -3.70 -13.28 24.75
CA VAL A 291 -2.57 -13.34 23.80
C VAL A 291 -2.43 -12.04 23.03
N LYS A 292 -3.54 -11.45 22.59
CA LYS A 292 -3.51 -10.17 21.87
C LYS A 292 -2.98 -9.04 22.77
N GLU A 293 -3.43 -8.96 24.00
CA GLU A 293 -2.93 -8.00 24.99
C GLU A 293 -1.44 -8.21 25.29
N TYR A 294 -1.01 -9.45 25.44
CA TYR A 294 0.41 -9.77 25.61
C TYR A 294 1.24 -9.32 24.39
N LEU A 295 0.80 -9.62 23.16
CA LEU A 295 1.48 -9.20 21.95
C LEU A 295 1.54 -7.68 21.81
N LEU A 296 0.48 -6.97 22.17
CA LEU A 296 0.46 -5.51 22.20
C LEU A 296 1.47 -4.97 23.22
N LYS A 297 1.47 -5.50 24.44
CA LYS A 297 2.41 -5.09 25.50
C LYS A 297 3.86 -5.29 25.09
N GLU A 298 4.20 -6.46 24.51
CA GLU A 298 5.55 -6.78 24.03
C GLU A 298 5.93 -6.02 22.75
N GLY A 299 4.94 -5.67 21.94
CA GLY A 299 5.12 -5.04 20.63
C GLY A 299 4.95 -3.53 20.61
N THR A 300 4.53 -2.90 21.72
CA THR A 300 4.36 -1.45 21.76
C THR A 300 5.61 -0.79 22.33
N ASP A 301 6.30 -0.04 21.47
CA ASP A 301 7.33 0.90 21.86
C ASP A 301 6.97 2.27 21.28
N PRO A 302 6.75 3.30 22.12
CA PRO A 302 6.39 4.65 21.65
C PRO A 302 7.34 5.23 20.62
N ARG A 303 8.61 4.80 20.62
CA ARG A 303 9.66 5.32 19.72
C ARG A 303 9.66 4.68 18.33
N TYR A 304 9.13 3.45 18.20
CA TYR A 304 9.28 2.63 17.00
C TYR A 304 7.94 2.20 16.38
N GLY A 305 6.82 2.54 17.00
CA GLY A 305 5.47 2.29 16.48
C GLY A 305 5.19 0.82 16.15
N ALA A 306 4.46 0.58 15.06
CA ALA A 306 4.02 -0.77 14.66
C ALA A 306 5.15 -1.72 14.21
N ARG A 307 6.39 -1.23 14.02
CA ARG A 307 7.52 -2.09 13.62
C ARG A 307 7.90 -3.12 14.68
N HIS A 308 7.80 -2.75 15.97
CA HIS A 308 8.03 -3.65 17.09
C HIS A 308 6.93 -4.70 17.22
N LEU A 309 5.67 -4.34 16.96
CA LEU A 309 4.53 -5.25 16.99
C LEU A 309 4.72 -6.41 16.01
N LYS A 310 5.15 -6.13 14.80
CA LYS A 310 5.43 -7.17 13.80
C LYS A 310 6.54 -8.13 14.27
N ARG A 311 7.61 -7.61 14.88
CA ARG A 311 8.68 -8.44 15.45
C ARG A 311 8.20 -9.29 16.63
N ALA A 312 7.32 -8.75 17.48
CA ALA A 312 6.72 -9.49 18.59
C ALA A 312 5.86 -10.65 18.10
N ILE A 313 5.05 -10.43 17.05
CA ILE A 313 4.26 -11.48 16.39
C ILE A 313 5.16 -12.55 15.79
N GLU A 314 6.19 -12.19 15.03
CA GLU A 314 7.11 -13.15 14.43
C GLU A 314 7.80 -14.01 15.49
N ARG A 315 8.32 -13.38 16.57
CA ARG A 315 9.04 -14.09 17.63
C ARG A 315 8.13 -14.98 18.48
N ASN A 316 6.99 -14.44 18.92
CA ASN A 316 6.19 -15.11 19.95
C ASN A 316 5.08 -15.99 19.38
N LEU A 317 4.66 -15.79 18.11
CA LEU A 317 3.59 -16.54 17.50
C LEU A 317 4.08 -17.36 16.28
N VAL A 318 4.68 -16.68 15.28
CA VAL A 318 5.01 -17.34 14.00
C VAL A 318 6.08 -18.39 14.17
N PHE A 319 7.15 -18.08 14.89
CA PHE A 319 8.24 -19.05 15.14
C PHE A 319 7.76 -20.32 15.90
N PRO A 320 7.02 -20.22 17.02
CA PRO A 320 6.43 -21.40 17.65
C PRO A 320 5.47 -22.18 16.74
N LEU A 321 4.59 -21.50 15.98
CA LEU A 321 3.71 -22.18 15.02
C LEU A 321 4.50 -22.95 13.96
N ALA A 322 5.58 -22.36 13.44
CA ALA A 322 6.46 -23.03 12.49
C ALA A 322 7.09 -24.32 13.09
N ASN A 323 7.49 -24.29 14.37
CA ASN A 323 8.00 -25.46 15.05
C ASN A 323 6.93 -26.55 15.22
N LEU A 324 5.68 -26.19 15.55
CA LEU A 324 4.59 -27.15 15.65
C LEU A 324 4.29 -27.84 14.31
N VAL A 325 4.38 -27.09 13.22
CA VAL A 325 4.25 -27.64 11.86
C VAL A 325 5.43 -28.56 11.53
N ALA A 326 6.66 -28.09 11.75
CA ALA A 326 7.88 -28.84 11.42
C ALA A 326 8.00 -30.17 12.20
N THR A 327 7.47 -30.21 13.43
CA THR A 327 7.46 -31.43 14.27
C THR A 327 6.23 -32.31 14.05
N GLY A 328 5.34 -31.93 13.13
CA GLY A 328 4.13 -32.72 12.82
C GLY A 328 3.06 -32.72 13.91
N GLN A 329 3.16 -31.82 14.91
CA GLN A 329 2.17 -31.67 15.97
C GLN A 329 0.88 -31.04 15.45
N VAL A 330 0.98 -30.19 14.43
CA VAL A 330 -0.15 -29.59 13.72
C VAL A 330 -0.18 -30.10 12.30
N LYS A 331 -1.35 -30.55 11.84
CA LYS A 331 -1.60 -31.16 10.54
C LYS A 331 -2.65 -30.36 9.75
N LEU A 332 -2.84 -30.81 8.50
CA LEU A 332 -3.87 -30.24 7.62
C LEU A 332 -5.26 -30.32 8.27
N GLY A 333 -5.95 -29.19 8.30
CA GLY A 333 -7.32 -29.08 8.79
C GLY A 333 -7.46 -28.94 10.30
N ASP A 334 -6.36 -28.91 11.06
CA ASP A 334 -6.41 -28.72 12.51
C ASP A 334 -6.86 -27.29 12.88
N PHE A 335 -7.48 -27.18 14.04
CA PHE A 335 -7.81 -25.92 14.68
C PHE A 335 -6.97 -25.73 15.95
N VAL A 336 -6.19 -24.66 15.99
CA VAL A 336 -5.25 -24.39 17.08
C VAL A 336 -5.68 -23.11 17.82
N ARG A 337 -6.01 -23.24 19.12
CA ARG A 337 -6.18 -22.09 19.99
C ARG A 337 -4.84 -21.70 20.60
N VAL A 338 -4.50 -20.43 20.49
CA VAL A 338 -3.34 -19.83 21.13
C VAL A 338 -3.83 -19.12 22.40
N ASP A 339 -3.31 -19.49 23.55
CA ASP A 339 -3.75 -18.99 24.86
C ASP A 339 -2.54 -18.67 25.75
N MET A 340 -2.78 -18.05 26.90
CA MET A 340 -1.77 -17.75 27.91
C MET A 340 -1.89 -18.72 29.10
N ALA A 341 -0.82 -19.46 29.41
CA ALA A 341 -0.75 -20.28 30.63
C ALA A 341 -0.37 -19.46 31.86
N SER A 342 0.42 -18.38 31.68
CA SER A 342 0.86 -17.42 32.68
C SER A 342 1.18 -16.11 31.96
N GLU A 343 1.51 -15.04 32.73
CA GLU A 343 1.74 -13.71 32.15
C GLU A 343 2.73 -13.66 30.97
N ASN A 344 3.70 -14.60 30.92
CA ASN A 344 4.74 -14.58 29.89
C ASN A 344 4.86 -15.90 29.10
N LYS A 345 3.92 -16.83 29.25
CA LYS A 345 4.01 -18.14 28.59
C LYS A 345 2.78 -18.41 27.73
N MET A 346 2.95 -18.32 26.42
CA MET A 346 1.93 -18.78 25.47
C MET A 346 1.88 -20.31 25.42
N ILE A 347 0.67 -20.82 25.27
CA ILE A 347 0.39 -22.23 25.01
C ILE A 347 -0.41 -22.37 23.71
N PHE A 348 -0.18 -23.47 23.03
CA PHE A 348 -0.85 -23.80 21.78
C PHE A 348 -1.67 -25.08 22.03
N VAL A 349 -2.99 -24.97 21.93
CA VAL A 349 -3.92 -26.06 22.23
C VAL A 349 -4.60 -26.48 20.93
N LYS A 350 -4.44 -27.73 20.56
CA LYS A 350 -5.21 -28.30 19.48
C LYS A 350 -6.63 -28.59 19.96
N GLU A 351 -7.63 -27.83 19.49
CA GLU A 351 -9.03 -27.99 19.90
C GLU A 351 -9.79 -28.98 19.04
N ALA A 352 -9.44 -29.06 17.74
CA ALA A 352 -10.10 -29.99 16.83
C ALA A 352 -9.11 -30.49 15.78
N GLU A 353 -9.25 -31.77 15.44
CA GLU A 353 -8.50 -32.42 14.37
C GLU A 353 -9.36 -32.46 13.11
N ASN A 354 -8.76 -32.11 11.97
CA ASN A 354 -9.39 -32.18 10.64
C ASN A 354 -10.80 -31.58 10.56
N SER A 355 -11.04 -30.53 11.36
CA SER A 355 -12.36 -29.91 11.50
C SER A 355 -12.70 -28.92 10.37
N MET A 356 -11.71 -28.53 9.56
CA MET A 356 -11.96 -27.73 8.37
C MET A 356 -12.48 -28.62 7.26
N ALA A 357 -13.78 -28.52 6.97
CA ALA A 357 -14.34 -29.16 5.79
C ALA A 357 -13.56 -28.73 4.53
N PRO A 358 -13.27 -29.61 3.59
CA PRO A 358 -12.56 -29.31 2.33
C PRO A 358 -13.10 -28.07 1.61
N VAL A 359 -14.39 -27.82 1.73
CA VAL A 359 -15.08 -26.63 1.17
C VAL A 359 -14.61 -25.29 1.76
N MET A 360 -14.16 -25.25 3.02
CA MET A 360 -13.59 -24.04 3.60
C MET A 360 -12.14 -23.83 3.16
N LEU A 361 -11.36 -24.89 3.05
CA LEU A 361 -10.00 -24.85 2.48
C LEU A 361 -10.02 -24.41 1.02
N GLU A 362 -10.96 -24.87 0.19
CA GLU A 362 -11.15 -24.39 -1.18
C GLU A 362 -11.61 -22.92 -1.23
N ARG A 363 -12.52 -22.50 -0.35
CA ARG A 363 -13.02 -21.12 -0.31
C ARG A 363 -11.95 -20.11 0.12
N TYR A 364 -11.15 -20.46 1.12
CA TYR A 364 -10.07 -19.57 1.62
C TYR A 364 -8.79 -19.74 0.80
N GLY A 365 -8.44 -20.93 0.36
CA GLY A 365 -7.30 -21.20 -0.53
C GLY A 365 -7.50 -20.63 -1.93
N ALA A 366 -8.68 -20.77 -2.53
CA ALA A 366 -9.00 -20.21 -3.85
C ALA A 366 -9.20 -18.69 -3.82
N ALA A 367 -9.69 -18.13 -2.70
CA ALA A 367 -9.82 -16.66 -2.54
C ALA A 367 -8.46 -15.97 -2.38
N ALA A 368 -7.46 -16.69 -1.86
CA ALA A 368 -6.10 -16.23 -1.67
C ALA A 368 -5.23 -16.41 -2.92
N ALA A 369 -5.55 -17.38 -3.78
CA ALA A 369 -4.77 -17.70 -5.00
C ALA A 369 -5.24 -16.96 -6.26
N ALA A 370 -6.40 -16.28 -6.24
CA ALA A 370 -6.90 -15.55 -7.42
C ALA A 370 -6.46 -14.10 -7.38
N PRO A 371 -5.67 -13.61 -8.36
CA PRO A 371 -5.43 -12.20 -8.52
C PRO A 371 -6.78 -11.47 -8.74
N PRO A 372 -6.98 -10.25 -8.22
CA PRO A 372 -8.25 -9.55 -8.21
C PRO A 372 -8.90 -9.32 -9.60
N GLY A 373 -8.17 -9.53 -10.70
CA GLY A 373 -8.70 -9.51 -12.07
C GLY A 373 -9.36 -10.80 -12.57
N ALA A 374 -9.14 -11.94 -11.92
CA ALA A 374 -9.68 -13.23 -12.40
C ALA A 374 -11.13 -13.51 -11.95
N ARG A 375 -11.66 -12.74 -10.99
CA ARG A 375 -13.04 -12.89 -10.51
C ARG A 375 -14.10 -12.41 -11.51
N ALA A 376 -13.79 -11.38 -12.32
CA ALA A 376 -14.73 -10.87 -13.32
C ALA A 376 -14.91 -11.78 -14.55
N ALA A 377 -13.90 -12.60 -14.88
CA ALA A 377 -13.94 -13.48 -16.05
C ALA A 377 -14.75 -14.78 -15.82
N ARG A 378 -14.85 -15.28 -14.57
CA ARG A 378 -15.59 -16.52 -14.29
C ARG A 378 -17.10 -16.32 -14.16
N THR A 379 -17.58 -15.14 -13.78
CA THR A 379 -19.02 -14.82 -13.75
C THR A 379 -19.57 -14.57 -15.15
N ALA A 380 -18.76 -14.11 -16.11
CA ALA A 380 -19.19 -13.88 -17.49
C ALA A 380 -19.26 -15.15 -18.35
N VAL A 381 -18.57 -16.23 -17.98
CA VAL A 381 -18.57 -17.49 -18.72
C VAL A 381 -19.77 -18.38 -18.35
N ASN A 382 -20.30 -18.25 -17.13
CA ASN A 382 -21.46 -19.03 -16.68
C ASN A 382 -22.82 -18.45 -17.08
N SER A 383 -22.89 -17.18 -17.52
CA SER A 383 -24.14 -16.59 -18.01
C SER A 383 -24.39 -16.79 -19.52
N ARG A 384 -23.44 -17.39 -20.26
CA ARG A 384 -23.59 -17.66 -21.71
C ARG A 384 -23.84 -19.13 -22.05
N ARG A 385 -24.10 -20.01 -21.07
CA ARG A 385 -24.32 -21.45 -21.31
C ARG A 385 -25.78 -21.94 -21.14
N THR A 386 -26.75 -21.05 -21.10
CA THR A 386 -28.17 -21.43 -20.96
C THR A 386 -29.06 -21.01 -22.12
N ASP A 387 -28.53 -20.84 -23.33
CA ASP A 387 -29.38 -20.68 -24.50
C ASP A 387 -28.76 -21.37 -25.74
N PHE A 388 -28.90 -22.69 -25.81
CA PHE A 388 -28.91 -23.41 -27.08
C PHE A 388 -29.99 -24.48 -26.99
N GLY A 389 -31.14 -24.19 -27.62
CA GLY A 389 -32.23 -25.07 -27.81
C GLY A 389 -31.86 -26.32 -28.64
N ALA A 390 -32.43 -27.44 -28.23
CA ALA A 390 -32.35 -28.71 -28.92
C ALA A 390 -32.95 -28.65 -30.33
N PRO A 391 -32.35 -29.28 -31.34
CA PRO A 391 -33.06 -29.48 -32.62
C PRO A 391 -33.93 -30.75 -32.57
N SER A 392 -35.17 -30.57 -33.02
CA SER A 392 -36.16 -31.62 -33.27
C SER A 392 -35.73 -32.58 -34.40
N PRO A 393 -36.11 -33.86 -34.37
CA PRO A 393 -35.82 -34.79 -35.45
C PRO A 393 -36.89 -34.68 -36.57
N GLY A 394 -36.46 -34.45 -37.78
CA GLY A 394 -37.27 -34.43 -39.01
C GLY A 394 -36.77 -35.43 -40.02
N VAL A 395 -37.56 -36.48 -40.14
CA VAL A 395 -38.03 -37.29 -41.27
C VAL A 395 -37.17 -37.37 -42.54
N ALA A 396 -36.82 -38.61 -42.86
CA ALA A 396 -36.31 -39.07 -44.12
C ALA A 396 -37.34 -38.93 -45.25
N GLU A 397 -36.90 -38.61 -46.48
CA GLU A 397 -37.43 -39.18 -47.73
C GLU A 397 -36.49 -38.93 -48.90
N SER A 398 -36.13 -40.04 -49.50
CA SER A 398 -35.79 -40.46 -50.88
C SER A 398 -35.67 -39.39 -52.00
N LYS A 399 -34.57 -39.25 -52.66
CA LYS A 399 -34.30 -39.76 -54.02
C LYS A 399 -32.85 -39.61 -54.36
#